data_494e136f4842d03bbcd431785b139ffc
#
_entry.id   494e136f4842d03bbcd431785b139ffc
#
_cell.length_a   1.000
_cell.length_b   1.000
_cell.length_c   1.000
_cell.angle_alpha   90.00
_cell.angle_beta   90.00
_cell.angle_gamma   90.00
#
_symmetry.space_group_name_H-M   'P 1'
#
loop_
_entity.id
_entity.type
_entity.pdbx_description
1 polymer ?
#
loop_
_entity_poly.entity_id
_entity_poly.type
_entity_poly.pdbx_seq_one_letter_code
_entity_poly.pdbx_strand_id
1 'polypeptide(L)'
;MRGLCLAGILSAVFALTLLSGAEKLPVCAGLPPVAHIVSVVGGSRVTVSTMLPEGRSPHDYAPGTRELRLAMGAKIFFSTNMLYEQRITRALKNRVPVVNISAGIKRIPLAQEGHESHDHHHCGLDHHSCGGDAGSGDPHVWLSPLNCAIMARCAAEELAKVMPAYKDEFKSRAEAFAMQMRKSHESMLKTLAPYKGRSFFVYHPAFGYIASLYGLRQKAIELGGREATPTRMAAVIREARQQQVKTVFVQKQFNPASAKALANAIKGEVVELDPLAADAEKNFRLICDALIKGFSK
;
A
#
# COMPACT_ATOMS: atom_id res chain seq x y z
N MET A 1 72.74 39.96 32.82
CA MET A 1 73.12 38.56 32.58
C MET A 1 71.84 37.76 32.48
N ARG A 2 71.60 37.30 31.30
CA ARG A 2 70.80 36.17 30.78
C ARG A 2 69.55 35.74 31.58
N GLY A 3 68.40 36.25 31.13
CA GLY A 3 67.10 35.70 31.43
C GLY A 3 66.72 34.59 30.42
N LEU A 4 66.26 33.46 30.91
CA LEU A 4 65.74 32.33 30.15
C LEU A 4 64.24 32.50 29.95
N CYS A 5 63.82 32.69 28.75
CA CYS A 5 62.39 32.63 28.36
C CYS A 5 61.99 31.13 28.26
N LEU A 6 61.05 30.67 29.10
CA LEU A 6 60.34 29.42 28.87
C LEU A 6 59.12 29.69 27.99
N ALA A 7 59.22 29.19 26.77
CA ALA A 7 58.09 29.13 25.83
C ALA A 7 57.17 27.96 26.21
N GLY A 8 55.98 28.28 26.69
CA GLY A 8 54.91 27.30 26.89
C GLY A 8 54.30 26.83 25.59
N ILE A 9 54.50 25.56 25.24
CA ILE A 9 53.81 24.90 24.10
C ILE A 9 52.41 24.54 24.52
N LEU A 10 51.47 25.30 24.03
CA LEU A 10 50.03 25.01 24.16
C LEU A 10 49.68 23.90 23.13
N SER A 11 49.63 22.66 23.57
CA SER A 11 49.12 21.54 22.72
C SER A 11 47.61 21.66 22.55
N ALA A 12 47.17 22.20 21.46
CA ALA A 12 45.77 22.13 21.03
C ALA A 12 45.48 20.68 20.59
N VAL A 13 44.88 19.93 21.50
CA VAL A 13 44.26 18.62 21.15
C VAL A 13 43.05 18.92 20.29
N PHE A 14 43.23 18.84 18.99
CA PHE A 14 42.15 18.85 18.01
C PHE A 14 41.42 17.51 18.12
N ALA A 15 40.35 17.48 18.91
CA ALA A 15 39.45 16.34 18.95
C ALA A 15 38.77 16.18 17.59
N LEU A 16 39.39 15.38 16.73
CA LEU A 16 38.81 14.93 15.47
C LEU A 16 37.65 14.00 15.83
N THR A 17 36.46 14.55 16.07
CA THR A 17 35.23 13.76 16.15
C THR A 17 35.04 13.14 14.78
N LEU A 18 35.48 11.90 14.64
CA LEU A 18 35.08 11.02 13.56
C LEU A 18 33.56 11.00 13.55
N LEU A 19 32.94 11.70 12.58
CA LEU A 19 31.55 11.46 12.20
C LEU A 19 31.48 10.00 11.68
N SER A 20 31.45 9.06 12.63
CA SER A 20 31.00 7.69 12.33
C SER A 20 29.59 7.84 11.83
N GLY A 21 29.37 7.68 10.55
CA GLY A 21 28.03 7.65 9.97
C GLY A 21 27.25 6.59 10.73
N ALA A 22 26.26 7.03 11.53
CA ALA A 22 25.48 6.12 12.35
C ALA A 22 24.92 5.02 11.45
N GLU A 23 25.22 3.77 11.78
CA GLU A 23 24.75 2.61 11.02
C GLU A 23 23.21 2.67 10.92
N LYS A 24 22.71 2.63 9.70
CA LYS A 24 21.26 2.70 9.46
C LYS A 24 20.60 1.42 9.92
N LEU A 25 19.46 1.54 10.59
CA LEU A 25 18.67 0.40 11.03
C LEU A 25 18.11 -0.32 9.80
N PRO A 26 18.47 -1.58 9.53
CA PRO A 26 17.89 -2.35 8.46
C PRO A 26 16.45 -2.77 8.84
N VAL A 27 15.48 -2.42 8.02
CA VAL A 27 14.08 -2.81 8.18
C VAL A 27 13.55 -3.39 6.88
N CYS A 28 12.53 -4.24 6.96
CA CYS A 28 11.89 -4.85 5.80
C CYS A 28 10.39 -4.58 5.83
N ALA A 29 9.80 -4.29 4.68
CA ALA A 29 8.36 -4.12 4.52
C ALA A 29 7.80 -5.12 3.52
N GLY A 30 6.56 -5.56 3.73
CA GLY A 30 5.89 -6.49 2.83
C GLY A 30 5.68 -5.89 1.44
N LEU A 31 5.20 -4.66 1.36
CA LEU A 31 4.75 -4.00 0.14
C LEU A 31 5.54 -2.71 -0.16
N PRO A 32 5.70 -2.33 -1.46
CA PRO A 32 6.37 -1.08 -1.85
C PRO A 32 5.76 0.18 -1.20
N PRO A 33 4.44 0.41 -1.16
CA PRO A 33 3.86 1.58 -0.48
C PRO A 33 4.14 1.59 1.02
N VAL A 34 4.19 0.43 1.69
CA VAL A 34 4.58 0.32 3.10
C VAL A 34 6.06 0.68 3.29
N ALA A 35 6.93 0.16 2.41
CA ALA A 35 8.35 0.50 2.44
C ALA A 35 8.59 2.01 2.28
N HIS A 36 7.84 2.66 1.42
CA HIS A 36 7.91 4.11 1.24
C HIS A 36 7.49 4.86 2.52
N ILE A 37 6.36 4.50 3.14
CA ILE A 37 5.91 5.11 4.40
C ILE A 37 6.99 4.96 5.48
N VAL A 38 7.52 3.76 5.67
CA VAL A 38 8.58 3.50 6.65
C VAL A 38 9.85 4.28 6.34
N SER A 39 10.21 4.40 5.05
CA SER A 39 11.36 5.18 4.60
C SER A 39 11.20 6.68 4.88
N VAL A 40 10.02 7.25 4.63
CA VAL A 40 9.74 8.66 4.91
C VAL A 40 9.83 8.94 6.41
N VAL A 41 9.23 8.07 7.23
CA VAL A 41 9.24 8.22 8.69
C VAL A 41 10.65 8.01 9.27
N GLY A 42 11.34 6.97 8.85
CA GLY A 42 12.68 6.63 9.34
C GLY A 42 13.79 7.55 8.81
N GLY A 43 13.59 8.12 7.62
CA GLY A 43 14.53 9.03 6.96
C GLY A 43 15.93 8.42 6.81
N SER A 44 16.96 9.19 7.15
CA SER A 44 18.36 8.75 7.08
C SER A 44 18.73 7.68 8.13
N ARG A 45 17.87 7.40 9.10
CA ARG A 45 18.12 6.45 10.20
C ARG A 45 17.84 5.00 9.82
N VAL A 46 17.14 4.74 8.72
CA VAL A 46 16.76 3.40 8.30
C VAL A 46 17.27 3.06 6.91
N THR A 47 17.45 1.78 6.63
CA THR A 47 17.53 1.22 5.29
C THR A 47 16.37 0.29 5.10
N VAL A 48 15.46 0.59 4.18
CA VAL A 48 14.23 -0.17 3.97
C VAL A 48 14.37 -1.08 2.76
N SER A 49 14.15 -2.37 2.96
CA SER A 49 13.98 -3.36 1.89
C SER A 49 12.51 -3.72 1.71
N THR A 50 12.14 -4.12 0.49
CA THR A 50 10.78 -4.56 0.18
C THR A 50 10.77 -6.03 -0.17
N MET A 51 9.83 -6.79 0.42
CA MET A 51 9.70 -8.21 0.18
C MET A 51 9.06 -8.52 -1.18
N LEU A 52 7.98 -7.81 -1.53
CA LEU A 52 7.32 -7.98 -2.83
C LEU A 52 8.14 -7.30 -3.93
N PRO A 53 8.61 -8.05 -4.95
CA PRO A 53 9.30 -7.44 -6.10
C PRO A 53 8.36 -6.56 -6.92
N GLU A 54 8.94 -5.58 -7.62
CA GLU A 54 8.19 -4.71 -8.52
C GLU A 54 7.46 -5.52 -9.62
N GLY A 55 6.24 -5.11 -9.95
CA GLY A 55 5.43 -5.73 -11.00
C GLY A 55 4.78 -7.06 -10.60
N ARG A 56 4.99 -7.56 -9.38
CA ARG A 56 4.33 -8.78 -8.89
C ARG A 56 3.05 -8.45 -8.13
N SER A 57 2.05 -9.32 -8.27
CA SER A 57 0.81 -9.24 -7.48
C SER A 57 1.01 -9.91 -6.11
N PRO A 58 0.59 -9.27 -5.00
CA PRO A 58 0.67 -9.88 -3.67
C PRO A 58 -0.32 -11.04 -3.49
N HIS A 59 -1.28 -11.20 -4.41
CA HIS A 59 -2.31 -12.26 -4.32
C HIS A 59 -1.83 -13.61 -4.82
N ASP A 60 -0.87 -13.64 -5.74
CA ASP A 60 -0.31 -14.86 -6.35
C ASP A 60 1.18 -15.06 -6.05
N TYR A 61 1.81 -14.10 -5.35
CA TYR A 61 3.23 -14.15 -5.04
C TYR A 61 3.54 -15.14 -3.92
N ALA A 62 4.51 -16.02 -4.16
CA ALA A 62 5.06 -16.91 -3.15
C ALA A 62 6.51 -16.50 -2.83
N PRO A 63 6.78 -15.91 -1.64
CA PRO A 63 8.13 -15.54 -1.24
C PRO A 63 9.06 -16.75 -1.18
N GLY A 64 10.27 -16.58 -1.70
CA GLY A 64 11.31 -17.61 -1.70
C GLY A 64 12.40 -17.38 -0.65
N THR A 65 13.53 -18.08 -0.84
CA THR A 65 14.69 -18.00 0.08
C THR A 65 15.32 -16.60 0.11
N ARG A 66 15.28 -15.87 -1.00
CA ARG A 66 15.83 -14.51 -1.09
C ARG A 66 15.03 -13.55 -0.19
N GLU A 67 13.72 -13.59 -0.28
CA GLU A 67 12.80 -12.74 0.48
C GLU A 67 12.87 -13.08 1.97
N LEU A 68 12.97 -14.36 2.31
CA LEU A 68 13.17 -14.79 3.69
C LEU A 68 14.49 -14.24 4.25
N ARG A 69 15.60 -14.28 3.49
CA ARG A 69 16.88 -13.71 3.95
C ARG A 69 16.78 -12.20 4.17
N LEU A 70 16.13 -11.46 3.27
CA LEU A 70 15.89 -10.02 3.43
C LEU A 70 15.14 -9.73 4.73
N ALA A 71 14.05 -10.46 4.98
CA ALA A 71 13.26 -10.29 6.19
C ALA A 71 14.02 -10.70 7.46
N MET A 72 14.81 -11.77 7.42
CA MET A 72 15.62 -12.21 8.57
C MET A 72 16.81 -11.29 8.88
N GLY A 73 17.31 -10.54 7.91
CA GLY A 73 18.36 -9.52 8.11
C GLY A 73 17.82 -8.21 8.69
N ALA A 74 16.52 -8.04 8.76
CA ALA A 74 15.91 -6.83 9.28
C ALA A 74 15.80 -6.84 10.81
N LYS A 75 15.77 -5.66 11.42
CA LYS A 75 15.47 -5.46 12.86
C LYS A 75 13.98 -5.36 13.13
N ILE A 76 13.18 -5.01 12.12
CA ILE A 76 11.72 -4.98 12.16
C ILE A 76 11.20 -5.40 10.78
N PHE A 77 10.15 -6.22 10.77
CA PHE A 77 9.37 -6.52 9.58
C PHE A 77 7.99 -5.86 9.67
N PHE A 78 7.69 -4.92 8.76
CA PHE A 78 6.40 -4.25 8.67
C PHE A 78 5.49 -4.99 7.69
N SER A 79 4.39 -5.53 8.19
CA SER A 79 3.41 -6.35 7.48
C SER A 79 2.05 -5.64 7.44
N THR A 80 1.30 -5.83 6.36
CA THR A 80 -0.12 -5.50 6.27
C THR A 80 -1.02 -6.70 6.56
N ASN A 81 -0.40 -7.82 6.94
CA ASN A 81 -1.05 -9.10 7.21
C ASN A 81 -1.77 -9.70 5.98
N MET A 82 -1.19 -9.50 4.79
CA MET A 82 -1.64 -10.19 3.59
C MET A 82 -1.27 -11.67 3.61
N LEU A 83 -2.00 -12.49 2.87
CA LEU A 83 -1.84 -13.95 2.87
C LEU A 83 -0.41 -14.38 2.51
N TYR A 84 0.21 -13.76 1.50
CA TYR A 84 1.57 -14.10 1.08
C TYR A 84 2.62 -13.78 2.15
N GLU A 85 2.38 -12.78 3.02
CA GLU A 85 3.28 -12.42 4.13
C GLU A 85 3.24 -13.46 5.26
N GLN A 86 2.15 -14.21 5.41
CA GLN A 86 1.96 -15.13 6.55
C GLN A 86 3.01 -16.25 6.61
N ARG A 87 3.54 -16.70 5.47
CA ARG A 87 4.63 -17.69 5.46
C ARG A 87 5.90 -17.11 6.06
N ILE A 88 6.22 -15.87 5.68
CA ILE A 88 7.40 -15.16 6.19
C ILE A 88 7.20 -14.80 7.66
N THR A 89 6.07 -14.26 8.07
CA THR A 89 5.80 -13.90 9.47
C THR A 89 5.90 -15.10 10.41
N ARG A 90 5.45 -16.28 9.96
CA ARG A 90 5.64 -17.55 10.72
C ARG A 90 7.13 -17.92 10.86
N ALA A 91 7.93 -17.78 9.79
CA ALA A 91 9.36 -18.08 9.81
C ALA A 91 10.15 -17.07 10.66
N LEU A 92 9.69 -15.81 10.76
CA LEU A 92 10.29 -14.76 11.57
C LEU A 92 9.96 -14.86 13.05
N LYS A 93 8.98 -15.66 13.45
CA LYS A 93 8.53 -15.81 14.84
C LYS A 93 9.73 -16.05 15.78
N ASN A 94 9.83 -15.21 16.82
CA ASN A 94 10.92 -15.22 17.82
C ASN A 94 12.32 -14.85 17.28
N ARG A 95 12.43 -14.34 16.06
CA ARG A 95 13.72 -13.95 15.44
C ARG A 95 13.75 -12.47 15.06
N VAL A 96 12.69 -12.00 14.44
CA VAL A 96 12.53 -10.60 14.00
C VAL A 96 11.14 -10.13 14.46
N PRO A 97 11.04 -8.99 15.13
CA PRO A 97 9.76 -8.36 15.46
C PRO A 97 8.93 -8.14 14.20
N VAL A 98 7.71 -8.68 14.18
CA VAL A 98 6.74 -8.48 13.11
C VAL A 98 5.69 -7.47 13.57
N VAL A 99 5.59 -6.38 12.86
CA VAL A 99 4.65 -5.29 13.14
C VAL A 99 3.54 -5.31 12.11
N ASN A 100 2.30 -5.51 12.53
CA ASN A 100 1.16 -5.24 11.68
C ASN A 100 0.95 -3.72 11.61
N ILE A 101 1.49 -3.09 10.56
CA ILE A 101 1.42 -1.62 10.38
C ILE A 101 -0.02 -1.12 10.11
N SER A 102 -0.92 -2.03 9.76
CA SER A 102 -2.35 -1.74 9.57
C SER A 102 -3.20 -1.99 10.84
N ALA A 103 -2.56 -2.28 11.98
CA ALA A 103 -3.28 -2.44 13.23
C ALA A 103 -4.08 -1.16 13.58
N GLY A 104 -5.33 -1.34 14.03
CA GLY A 104 -6.25 -0.22 14.30
C GLY A 104 -6.98 0.34 13.09
N ILE A 105 -6.65 -0.09 11.86
CA ILE A 105 -7.43 0.25 10.67
C ILE A 105 -8.64 -0.68 10.56
N LYS A 106 -9.83 -0.10 10.60
CA LYS A 106 -11.06 -0.85 10.32
C LYS A 106 -11.13 -1.14 8.82
N ARG A 107 -11.04 -2.42 8.46
CA ARG A 107 -11.21 -2.84 7.07
C ARG A 107 -12.64 -2.63 6.62
N ILE A 108 -12.82 -2.08 5.42
CA ILE A 108 -14.12 -2.03 4.76
C ILE A 108 -14.48 -3.42 4.21
N PRO A 109 -15.77 -3.74 4.00
CA PRO A 109 -16.12 -4.98 3.31
C PRO A 109 -15.46 -5.02 1.93
N LEU A 110 -14.96 -6.19 1.52
CA LEU A 110 -14.53 -6.39 0.15
C LEU A 110 -15.77 -6.26 -0.75
N ALA A 111 -15.71 -5.38 -1.74
CA ALA A 111 -16.82 -5.19 -2.66
C ALA A 111 -17.10 -6.49 -3.42
N GLN A 112 -18.04 -7.29 -2.92
CA GLN A 112 -18.61 -8.42 -3.63
C GLN A 112 -19.75 -7.89 -4.50
N GLU A 113 -19.56 -7.90 -5.82
CA GLU A 113 -20.65 -7.61 -6.73
C GLU A 113 -21.60 -8.81 -6.80
N GLY A 114 -22.85 -8.58 -6.42
CA GLY A 114 -23.98 -9.38 -6.82
C GLY A 114 -24.31 -10.57 -5.94
N HIS A 115 -24.79 -10.31 -4.73
CA HIS A 115 -25.94 -11.05 -4.23
C HIS A 115 -27.05 -10.03 -3.96
N GLU A 116 -27.97 -9.89 -4.90
CA GLU A 116 -29.32 -9.52 -4.54
C GLU A 116 -29.77 -10.52 -3.48
N SER A 117 -30.19 -10.00 -2.35
CA SER A 117 -30.72 -10.78 -1.22
C SER A 117 -31.94 -11.58 -1.70
N HIS A 118 -31.73 -12.78 -2.14
CA HIS A 118 -32.76 -13.80 -2.11
C HIS A 118 -32.57 -14.58 -0.81
N ASP A 119 -33.48 -14.33 0.13
CA ASP A 119 -33.73 -15.19 1.26
C ASP A 119 -33.86 -16.64 0.80
N HIS A 120 -32.85 -17.45 1.07
CA HIS A 120 -33.00 -18.90 1.05
C HIS A 120 -32.29 -19.51 2.25
N HIS A 121 -33.09 -20.15 3.05
CA HIS A 121 -32.82 -21.02 4.17
C HIS A 121 -31.64 -22.00 3.94
N HIS A 122 -30.91 -22.19 5.04
CA HIS A 122 -30.08 -23.33 5.44
C HIS A 122 -29.91 -24.48 4.45
N CYS A 123 -28.66 -24.74 4.08
CA CYS A 123 -28.09 -26.09 4.07
C CYS A 123 -26.59 -26.02 4.34
N GLY A 124 -26.15 -26.79 5.33
CA GLY A 124 -24.76 -26.85 5.79
C GLY A 124 -23.83 -27.52 4.81
N LEU A 125 -22.56 -27.40 5.16
CA LEU A 125 -21.39 -28.17 4.75
C LEU A 125 -20.55 -27.60 3.57
N ASP A 126 -19.30 -27.35 3.96
CA ASP A 126 -18.09 -27.26 3.13
C ASP A 126 -17.88 -26.02 2.27
N HIS A 127 -17.60 -24.89 2.95
CA HIS A 127 -16.88 -23.79 2.36
C HIS A 127 -15.36 -24.08 2.33
N HIS A 128 -14.89 -24.72 1.27
CA HIS A 128 -13.53 -24.51 0.84
C HIS A 128 -13.41 -23.04 0.35
N SER A 129 -13.13 -22.16 1.30
CA SER A 129 -12.78 -20.75 1.04
C SER A 129 -11.50 -20.72 0.24
N CYS A 130 -11.60 -20.49 -1.07
CA CYS A 130 -10.45 -20.15 -1.90
C CYS A 130 -9.90 -18.81 -1.44
N GLY A 131 -8.81 -18.85 -0.62
CA GLY A 131 -7.79 -17.81 -0.51
C GLY A 131 -8.20 -16.36 -0.28
N GLY A 132 -9.19 -16.11 0.60
CA GLY A 132 -9.38 -14.78 1.16
C GLY A 132 -8.39 -14.58 2.31
N ASP A 133 -7.77 -13.38 2.39
CA ASP A 133 -6.99 -12.99 3.55
C ASP A 133 -7.78 -13.30 4.83
N ALA A 134 -7.11 -13.91 5.83
CA ALA A 134 -7.71 -14.37 7.07
C ALA A 134 -8.25 -13.25 7.99
N GLY A 135 -8.43 -12.02 7.47
CA GLY A 135 -9.13 -10.90 8.08
C GLY A 135 -10.33 -10.53 7.21
N SER A 136 -11.53 -10.59 7.74
CA SER A 136 -12.73 -10.15 7.05
C SER A 136 -12.58 -8.71 6.54
N GLY A 137 -12.54 -8.49 5.22
CA GLY A 137 -12.56 -7.18 4.58
C GLY A 137 -11.47 -6.95 3.54
N ASP A 138 -11.53 -5.77 2.91
CA ASP A 138 -10.62 -5.35 1.85
C ASP A 138 -9.19 -5.19 2.41
N PRO A 139 -8.19 -5.94 1.89
CA PRO A 139 -6.82 -5.89 2.37
C PRO A 139 -6.05 -4.64 1.87
N HIS A 140 -6.55 -3.93 0.87
CA HIS A 140 -5.85 -2.83 0.18
C HIS A 140 -5.84 -1.51 0.98
N VAL A 141 -5.58 -1.62 2.28
CA VAL A 141 -5.67 -0.51 3.26
C VAL A 141 -4.79 0.71 2.92
N TRP A 142 -3.67 0.49 2.22
CA TRP A 142 -2.74 1.56 1.80
C TRP A 142 -3.29 2.45 0.69
N LEU A 143 -4.42 2.06 0.06
CA LEU A 143 -5.12 2.88 -0.95
C LEU A 143 -6.14 3.84 -0.32
N SER A 144 -5.88 4.25 0.91
CA SER A 144 -6.56 5.33 1.62
C SER A 144 -5.53 6.32 2.17
N PRO A 145 -5.57 7.60 1.81
CA PRO A 145 -4.67 8.59 2.40
C PRO A 145 -4.77 8.64 3.93
N LEU A 146 -5.98 8.48 4.46
CA LEU A 146 -6.21 8.49 5.92
C LEU A 146 -5.57 7.28 6.61
N ASN A 147 -5.63 6.11 6.00
CA ASN A 147 -4.96 4.92 6.51
C ASN A 147 -3.43 5.03 6.43
N CYS A 148 -2.90 5.62 5.36
CA CYS A 148 -1.46 5.89 5.25
C CYS A 148 -0.95 6.77 6.40
N ALA A 149 -1.75 7.74 6.87
CA ALA A 149 -1.43 8.55 8.04
C ALA A 149 -1.38 7.72 9.34
N ILE A 150 -2.30 6.75 9.51
CA ILE A 150 -2.28 5.82 10.65
C ILE A 150 -1.03 4.94 10.60
N MET A 151 -0.73 4.39 9.41
CA MET A 151 0.45 3.54 9.20
C MET A 151 1.76 4.28 9.48
N ALA A 152 1.86 5.56 9.12
CA ALA A 152 3.03 6.37 9.41
C ALA A 152 3.26 6.56 10.91
N ARG A 153 2.20 6.78 11.69
CA ARG A 153 2.31 6.88 13.15
C ARG A 153 2.73 5.56 13.78
N CYS A 154 2.14 4.44 13.32
CA CYS A 154 2.55 3.10 13.75
C CYS A 154 4.03 2.86 13.45
N ALA A 155 4.50 3.21 12.25
CA ALA A 155 5.93 3.10 11.90
C ALA A 155 6.82 3.92 12.85
N ALA A 156 6.44 5.16 13.19
CA ALA A 156 7.20 6.01 14.11
C ALA A 156 7.29 5.41 15.52
N GLU A 157 6.18 4.89 16.04
CA GLU A 157 6.13 4.24 17.35
C GLU A 157 7.04 3.01 17.42
N GLU A 158 6.99 2.16 16.40
CA GLU A 158 7.79 0.94 16.36
C GLU A 158 9.28 1.21 16.13
N LEU A 159 9.63 2.17 15.28
CA LEU A 159 11.01 2.62 15.11
C LEU A 159 11.57 3.24 16.39
N ALA A 160 10.75 4.00 17.12
CA ALA A 160 11.16 4.61 18.39
C ALA A 160 11.46 3.58 19.50
N LYS A 161 10.83 2.39 19.50
CA LYS A 161 11.14 1.31 20.43
C LYS A 161 12.57 0.78 20.24
N VAL A 162 13.04 0.73 18.98
CA VAL A 162 14.37 0.23 18.64
C VAL A 162 15.43 1.33 18.68
N MET A 163 15.04 2.57 18.36
CA MET A 163 15.93 3.73 18.33
C MET A 163 15.35 4.89 19.15
N PRO A 164 15.26 4.76 20.50
CA PRO A 164 14.58 5.74 21.35
C PRO A 164 15.20 7.15 21.31
N ALA A 165 16.49 7.26 21.00
CA ALA A 165 17.16 8.56 20.83
C ALA A 165 16.60 9.40 19.66
N TYR A 166 15.91 8.79 18.71
CA TYR A 166 15.32 9.44 17.52
C TYR A 166 13.79 9.49 17.55
N LYS A 167 13.17 9.22 18.69
CA LYS A 167 11.71 9.19 18.86
C LYS A 167 11.03 10.44 18.32
N ASP A 168 11.52 11.61 18.71
CA ASP A 168 10.90 12.88 18.30
C ASP A 168 11.09 13.18 16.81
N GLU A 169 12.22 12.76 16.23
CA GLU A 169 12.48 12.85 14.79
C GLU A 169 11.47 11.98 14.01
N PHE A 170 11.27 10.73 14.41
CA PHE A 170 10.30 9.84 13.78
C PHE A 170 8.87 10.36 13.92
N LYS A 171 8.49 10.82 15.11
CA LYS A 171 7.17 11.40 15.36
C LYS A 171 6.92 12.63 14.49
N SER A 172 7.89 13.55 14.43
CA SER A 172 7.78 14.75 13.59
C SER A 172 7.59 14.42 12.11
N ARG A 173 8.36 13.45 11.57
CA ARG A 173 8.24 13.00 10.19
C ARG A 173 6.91 12.30 9.91
N ALA A 174 6.44 11.47 10.83
CA ALA A 174 5.13 10.81 10.71
C ALA A 174 3.98 11.82 10.69
N GLU A 175 4.02 12.86 11.55
CA GLU A 175 2.99 13.89 11.54
C GLU A 175 3.04 14.79 10.30
N ALA A 176 4.23 15.10 9.78
CA ALA A 176 4.38 15.80 8.51
C ALA A 176 3.78 14.99 7.34
N PHE A 177 4.08 13.69 7.28
CA PHE A 177 3.49 12.79 6.29
C PHE A 177 1.97 12.66 6.47
N ALA A 178 1.48 12.53 7.71
CA ALA A 178 0.05 12.46 8.00
C ALA A 178 -0.70 13.73 7.59
N MET A 179 -0.07 14.90 7.75
CA MET A 179 -0.62 16.18 7.27
C MET A 179 -0.70 16.22 5.75
N GLN A 180 0.32 15.74 5.06
CA GLN A 180 0.35 15.64 3.60
C GLN A 180 -0.74 14.68 3.08
N MET A 181 -0.94 13.55 3.73
CA MET A 181 -2.00 12.60 3.39
C MET A 181 -3.40 13.20 3.61
N ARG A 182 -3.61 13.98 4.66
CA ARG A 182 -4.87 14.72 4.87
C ARG A 182 -5.13 15.72 3.75
N LYS A 183 -4.11 16.49 3.34
CA LYS A 183 -4.24 17.42 2.20
C LYS A 183 -4.58 16.69 0.90
N SER A 184 -3.95 15.53 0.66
CA SER A 184 -4.28 14.69 -0.49
C SER A 184 -5.74 14.21 -0.45
N HIS A 185 -6.22 13.76 0.73
CA HIS A 185 -7.61 13.38 0.93
C HIS A 185 -8.58 14.53 0.64
N GLU A 186 -8.35 15.71 1.20
CA GLU A 186 -9.19 16.90 1.00
C GLU A 186 -9.24 17.33 -0.47
N SER A 187 -8.08 17.30 -1.14
CA SER A 187 -7.98 17.59 -2.56
C SER A 187 -8.79 16.60 -3.39
N MET A 188 -8.64 15.28 -3.16
CA MET A 188 -9.40 14.26 -3.86
C MET A 188 -10.90 14.36 -3.58
N LEU A 189 -11.29 14.64 -2.32
CA LEU A 189 -12.68 14.81 -1.93
C LEU A 189 -13.35 15.94 -2.72
N LYS A 190 -12.68 17.09 -2.83
CA LYS A 190 -13.15 18.24 -3.61
C LYS A 190 -13.22 17.93 -5.10
N THR A 191 -12.17 17.31 -5.63
CA THR A 191 -12.01 17.09 -7.07
C THR A 191 -12.95 15.99 -7.60
N LEU A 192 -13.20 14.94 -6.79
CA LEU A 192 -14.09 13.83 -7.15
C LEU A 192 -15.56 14.08 -6.78
N ALA A 193 -15.89 15.12 -6.03
CA ALA A 193 -17.26 15.45 -5.62
C ALA A 193 -18.28 15.50 -6.78
N PRO A 194 -17.96 16.07 -7.98
CA PRO A 194 -18.88 16.09 -9.11
C PRO A 194 -19.22 14.70 -9.67
N TYR A 195 -18.41 13.69 -9.35
CA TYR A 195 -18.52 12.32 -9.88
C TYR A 195 -19.12 11.34 -8.86
N LYS A 196 -19.63 11.83 -7.73
CA LYS A 196 -20.26 10.98 -6.71
C LYS A 196 -21.37 10.11 -7.32
N GLY A 197 -21.36 8.82 -6.96
CA GLY A 197 -22.29 7.82 -7.51
C GLY A 197 -21.86 7.21 -8.85
N ARG A 198 -20.84 7.76 -9.54
CA ARG A 198 -20.32 7.20 -10.78
C ARG A 198 -19.58 5.88 -10.52
N SER A 199 -19.72 4.97 -11.47
CA SER A 199 -18.96 3.70 -11.45
C SER A 199 -17.69 3.81 -12.28
N PHE A 200 -16.64 3.12 -11.81
CA PHE A 200 -15.41 2.90 -12.57
C PHE A 200 -15.08 1.40 -12.61
N PHE A 201 -14.66 0.94 -13.77
CA PHE A 201 -14.42 -0.47 -14.03
C PHE A 201 -12.93 -0.77 -13.96
N VAL A 202 -12.57 -1.73 -13.11
CA VAL A 202 -11.19 -2.17 -12.87
C VAL A 202 -11.06 -3.65 -13.18
N TYR A 203 -9.84 -4.11 -13.51
CA TYR A 203 -9.62 -5.54 -13.64
C TYR A 203 -9.72 -6.22 -12.26
N HIS A 204 -8.88 -5.84 -11.30
CA HIS A 204 -8.83 -6.37 -9.93
C HIS A 204 -9.42 -5.35 -8.92
N PRO A 205 -10.23 -5.76 -7.92
CA PRO A 205 -10.94 -4.86 -7.01
C PRO A 205 -10.05 -4.26 -5.91
N ALA A 206 -8.97 -3.57 -6.27
CA ALA A 206 -8.03 -3.00 -5.31
C ALA A 206 -8.44 -1.62 -4.75
N PHE A 207 -9.32 -0.88 -5.41
CA PHE A 207 -9.60 0.54 -5.12
C PHE A 207 -10.85 0.77 -4.28
N GLY A 208 -11.25 -0.23 -3.47
CA GLY A 208 -12.44 -0.16 -2.63
C GLY A 208 -12.42 1.01 -1.64
N TYR A 209 -11.27 1.33 -1.05
CA TYR A 209 -11.12 2.48 -0.15
C TYR A 209 -11.32 3.81 -0.86
N ILE A 210 -10.82 3.95 -2.09
CA ILE A 210 -11.05 5.15 -2.91
C ILE A 210 -12.53 5.28 -3.25
N ALA A 211 -13.16 4.19 -3.68
CA ALA A 211 -14.59 4.18 -3.96
C ALA A 211 -15.41 4.61 -2.75
N SER A 212 -15.14 4.03 -1.58
CA SER A 212 -15.83 4.31 -0.33
C SER A 212 -15.64 5.76 0.15
N LEU A 213 -14.39 6.25 0.17
CA LEU A 213 -14.07 7.59 0.67
C LEU A 213 -14.66 8.72 -0.18
N TYR A 214 -14.75 8.52 -1.49
CA TYR A 214 -15.15 9.59 -2.42
C TYR A 214 -16.55 9.36 -3.03
N GLY A 215 -17.30 8.38 -2.51
CA GLY A 215 -18.66 8.11 -2.93
C GLY A 215 -18.78 7.59 -4.38
N LEU A 216 -17.74 6.91 -4.86
CA LEU A 216 -17.71 6.24 -6.16
C LEU A 216 -18.12 4.76 -6.03
N ARG A 217 -18.31 4.09 -7.16
CA ARG A 217 -18.62 2.66 -7.20
C ARG A 217 -17.55 1.92 -8.02
N GLN A 218 -16.80 1.04 -7.37
CA GLN A 218 -15.86 0.15 -8.05
C GLN A 218 -16.60 -1.05 -8.61
N LYS A 219 -16.34 -1.38 -9.88
CA LYS A 219 -16.85 -2.56 -10.57
C LYS A 219 -15.68 -3.40 -11.06
N ALA A 220 -15.56 -4.63 -10.58
CA ALA A 220 -14.44 -5.50 -10.94
C ALA A 220 -14.78 -6.47 -12.06
N ILE A 221 -13.82 -6.69 -12.98
CA ILE A 221 -13.90 -7.71 -14.02
C ILE A 221 -13.62 -9.08 -13.41
N GLU A 222 -12.50 -9.17 -12.68
CA GLU A 222 -12.10 -10.36 -11.93
C GLU A 222 -13.02 -10.59 -10.73
N LEU A 223 -13.17 -11.85 -10.32
CA LEU A 223 -13.89 -12.22 -9.11
C LEU A 223 -13.06 -13.22 -8.30
N GLY A 224 -12.67 -12.84 -7.07
CA GLY A 224 -11.98 -13.72 -6.13
C GLY A 224 -10.63 -14.25 -6.61
N GLY A 225 -9.84 -13.43 -7.34
CA GLY A 225 -8.53 -13.82 -7.88
C GLY A 225 -8.61 -14.68 -9.16
N ARG A 226 -9.80 -14.80 -9.78
CA ARG A 226 -10.00 -15.61 -10.98
C ARG A 226 -10.41 -14.76 -12.16
N GLU A 227 -9.96 -15.13 -13.36
CA GLU A 227 -10.42 -14.51 -14.59
C GLU A 227 -11.96 -14.61 -14.73
N ALA A 228 -12.55 -13.58 -15.32
CA ALA A 228 -13.98 -13.57 -15.57
C ALA A 228 -14.39 -14.70 -16.51
N THR A 229 -15.40 -15.48 -16.13
CA THR A 229 -16.06 -16.42 -17.04
C THR A 229 -16.71 -15.66 -18.21
N PRO A 230 -16.97 -16.32 -19.35
CA PRO A 230 -17.68 -15.69 -20.48
C PRO A 230 -19.02 -15.05 -20.07
N THR A 231 -19.78 -15.72 -19.20
CA THR A 231 -21.06 -15.20 -18.68
C THR A 231 -20.86 -13.94 -17.85
N ARG A 232 -19.86 -13.93 -16.96
CA ARG A 232 -19.51 -12.73 -16.14
C ARG A 232 -19.04 -11.60 -17.05
N MET A 233 -18.17 -11.86 -18.02
CA MET A 233 -17.70 -10.85 -18.97
C MET A 233 -18.86 -10.22 -19.73
N ALA A 234 -19.82 -11.04 -20.21
CA ALA A 234 -21.02 -10.53 -20.89
C ALA A 234 -21.88 -9.64 -19.99
N ALA A 235 -22.01 -9.97 -18.70
CA ALA A 235 -22.73 -9.15 -17.72
C ALA A 235 -22.02 -7.81 -17.49
N VAL A 236 -20.69 -7.84 -17.29
CA VAL A 236 -19.86 -6.63 -17.10
C VAL A 236 -19.93 -5.71 -18.34
N ILE A 237 -19.84 -6.27 -19.55
CA ILE A 237 -19.99 -5.52 -20.82
C ILE A 237 -21.36 -4.83 -20.89
N ARG A 238 -22.42 -5.55 -20.56
CA ARG A 238 -23.79 -5.01 -20.58
C ARG A 238 -23.92 -3.85 -19.61
N GLU A 239 -23.46 -4.01 -18.37
CA GLU A 239 -23.48 -2.98 -17.34
C GLU A 239 -22.65 -1.76 -17.75
N ALA A 240 -21.44 -1.95 -18.26
CA ALA A 240 -20.57 -0.87 -18.72
C ALA A 240 -21.20 -0.07 -19.87
N ARG A 241 -21.90 -0.74 -20.80
CA ARG A 241 -22.67 -0.09 -21.87
C ARG A 241 -23.85 0.72 -21.35
N GLN A 242 -24.63 0.17 -20.42
CA GLN A 242 -25.77 0.87 -19.79
C GLN A 242 -25.32 2.15 -19.07
N GLN A 243 -24.14 2.13 -18.46
CA GLN A 243 -23.56 3.27 -17.76
C GLN A 243 -22.71 4.16 -18.67
N GLN A 244 -22.68 3.89 -19.97
CA GLN A 244 -21.92 4.65 -20.99
C GLN A 244 -20.42 4.78 -20.66
N VAL A 245 -19.86 3.75 -20.03
CA VAL A 245 -18.44 3.73 -19.63
C VAL A 245 -17.55 3.68 -20.87
N LYS A 246 -16.49 4.48 -20.87
CA LYS A 246 -15.50 4.56 -21.96
C LYS A 246 -14.09 4.21 -21.52
N THR A 247 -13.87 4.06 -20.22
CA THR A 247 -12.55 3.78 -19.68
C THR A 247 -12.58 2.56 -18.75
N VAL A 248 -11.70 1.62 -19.01
CA VAL A 248 -11.45 0.44 -18.15
C VAL A 248 -10.08 0.57 -17.55
N PHE A 249 -9.97 0.42 -16.24
CA PHE A 249 -8.69 0.50 -15.55
C PHE A 249 -8.10 -0.89 -15.34
N VAL A 250 -6.80 -1.04 -15.63
CA VAL A 250 -6.04 -2.27 -15.39
C VAL A 250 -4.86 -1.98 -14.48
N GLN A 251 -4.59 -2.88 -13.56
CA GLN A 251 -3.43 -2.76 -12.71
C GLN A 251 -2.19 -3.33 -13.41
N LYS A 252 -1.05 -2.65 -13.24
CA LYS A 252 0.26 -3.00 -13.83
C LYS A 252 0.68 -4.47 -13.60
N GLN A 253 0.19 -5.07 -12.51
CA GLN A 253 0.53 -6.42 -12.08
C GLN A 253 -0.26 -7.53 -12.82
N PHE A 254 -1.24 -7.17 -13.62
CA PHE A 254 -2.13 -8.14 -14.28
C PHE A 254 -2.04 -8.11 -15.80
N ASN A 255 -2.39 -9.24 -16.43
CA ASN A 255 -2.49 -9.31 -17.87
C ASN A 255 -3.63 -8.40 -18.38
N PRO A 256 -3.36 -7.46 -19.29
CA PRO A 256 -4.37 -6.52 -19.75
C PRO A 256 -5.40 -7.15 -20.74
N ALA A 257 -5.30 -8.43 -21.08
CA ALA A 257 -6.12 -9.03 -22.13
C ALA A 257 -7.63 -8.91 -21.88
N SER A 258 -8.10 -9.28 -20.68
CA SER A 258 -9.52 -9.17 -20.29
C SER A 258 -10.01 -7.73 -20.22
N ALA A 259 -9.16 -6.80 -19.72
CA ALA A 259 -9.47 -5.37 -19.71
C ALA A 259 -9.58 -4.81 -21.14
N LYS A 260 -8.69 -5.22 -22.05
CA LYS A 260 -8.74 -4.85 -23.47
C LYS A 260 -10.00 -5.41 -24.16
N ALA A 261 -10.37 -6.66 -23.86
CA ALA A 261 -11.59 -7.27 -24.41
C ALA A 261 -12.84 -6.47 -24.00
N LEU A 262 -12.94 -6.08 -22.72
CA LEU A 262 -14.03 -5.22 -22.25
C LEU A 262 -13.99 -3.86 -22.92
N ALA A 263 -12.84 -3.18 -22.96
CA ALA A 263 -12.70 -1.85 -23.57
C ALA A 263 -13.10 -1.87 -25.04
N ASN A 264 -12.67 -2.86 -25.81
CA ASN A 264 -13.06 -3.05 -27.22
C ASN A 264 -14.59 -3.23 -27.35
N ALA A 265 -15.19 -4.06 -26.50
CA ALA A 265 -16.64 -4.32 -26.53
C ALA A 265 -17.48 -3.08 -26.24
N ILE A 266 -16.98 -2.14 -25.43
CA ILE A 266 -17.67 -0.87 -25.12
C ILE A 266 -17.22 0.30 -26.00
N LYS A 267 -16.33 0.06 -26.97
CA LYS A 267 -15.69 1.10 -27.80
C LYS A 267 -14.98 2.15 -26.93
N GLY A 268 -14.27 1.69 -25.92
CA GLY A 268 -13.53 2.50 -24.94
C GLY A 268 -12.03 2.26 -25.02
N GLU A 269 -11.33 2.72 -23.99
CA GLU A 269 -9.88 2.57 -23.81
C GLU A 269 -9.51 1.88 -22.51
N VAL A 270 -8.27 1.39 -22.44
CA VAL A 270 -7.67 0.88 -21.20
C VAL A 270 -6.70 1.92 -20.65
N VAL A 271 -6.81 2.19 -19.36
CA VAL A 271 -5.89 3.07 -18.61
C VAL A 271 -5.25 2.26 -17.48
N GLU A 272 -3.93 2.36 -17.38
CA GLU A 272 -3.19 1.68 -16.34
C GLU A 272 -3.25 2.46 -15.02
N LEU A 273 -3.48 1.74 -13.90
CA LEU A 273 -3.35 2.22 -12.53
C LEU A 273 -2.41 1.28 -11.76
N ASP A 274 -1.55 1.84 -10.91
CA ASP A 274 -0.68 1.03 -10.07
C ASP A 274 -1.08 1.11 -8.59
N PRO A 275 -1.78 0.09 -8.04
CA PRO A 275 -2.13 0.06 -6.62
C PRO A 275 -0.93 -0.13 -5.71
N LEU A 276 0.23 -0.51 -6.24
CA LEU A 276 1.46 -0.80 -5.49
C LEU A 276 2.57 0.23 -5.70
N ALA A 277 2.27 1.36 -6.36
CA ALA A 277 3.24 2.44 -6.50
C ALA A 277 3.75 2.88 -5.11
N ALA A 278 5.07 2.98 -4.98
CA ALA A 278 5.69 3.27 -3.70
C ALA A 278 5.30 4.64 -3.13
N ASP A 279 5.40 5.70 -3.93
CA ASP A 279 5.06 7.06 -3.52
C ASP A 279 3.54 7.23 -3.44
N ALA A 280 3.01 7.16 -2.23
CA ALA A 280 1.57 7.22 -1.98
C ALA A 280 0.96 8.54 -2.43
N GLU A 281 1.58 9.69 -2.18
CA GLU A 281 1.05 11.00 -2.56
C GLU A 281 0.94 11.14 -4.08
N LYS A 282 2.03 10.86 -4.77
CA LYS A 282 2.06 10.88 -6.23
C LYS A 282 1.02 9.93 -6.81
N ASN A 283 0.89 8.74 -6.22
CA ASN A 283 -0.06 7.73 -6.68
C ASN A 283 -1.51 8.17 -6.49
N PHE A 284 -1.88 8.76 -5.35
CA PHE A 284 -3.24 9.28 -5.15
C PHE A 284 -3.61 10.34 -6.17
N ARG A 285 -2.68 11.23 -6.51
CA ARG A 285 -2.88 12.24 -7.57
C ARG A 285 -3.08 11.58 -8.92
N LEU A 286 -2.22 10.64 -9.31
CA LEU A 286 -2.34 9.93 -10.59
C LEU A 286 -3.65 9.14 -10.71
N ILE A 287 -4.08 8.47 -9.63
CA ILE A 287 -5.37 7.76 -9.60
C ILE A 287 -6.53 8.76 -9.76
N CYS A 288 -6.50 9.88 -9.04
CA CYS A 288 -7.52 10.92 -9.14
C CYS A 288 -7.65 11.45 -10.57
N ASP A 289 -6.53 11.83 -11.18
CA ASP A 289 -6.47 12.37 -12.55
C ASP A 289 -6.99 11.36 -13.58
N ALA A 290 -6.61 10.09 -13.42
CA ALA A 290 -7.06 9.00 -14.30
C ALA A 290 -8.57 8.76 -14.19
N LEU A 291 -9.13 8.77 -12.96
CA LEU A 291 -10.57 8.64 -12.73
C LEU A 291 -11.34 9.79 -13.37
N ILE A 292 -10.92 11.04 -13.18
CA ILE A 292 -11.54 12.21 -13.78
C ILE A 292 -11.53 12.11 -15.29
N LYS A 293 -10.35 11.80 -15.88
CA LYS A 293 -10.23 11.62 -17.32
C LYS A 293 -11.17 10.53 -17.84
N GLY A 294 -11.31 9.43 -17.09
CA GLY A 294 -12.23 8.35 -17.44
C GLY A 294 -13.70 8.74 -17.33
N PHE A 295 -14.06 9.59 -16.39
CA PHE A 295 -15.44 10.08 -16.22
C PHE A 295 -15.83 11.20 -17.19
N SER A 296 -14.87 11.91 -17.76
CA SER A 296 -15.11 13.05 -18.67
C SER A 296 -15.33 12.64 -20.14
N LYS A 297 -15.29 11.33 -20.43
CA LYS A 297 -15.53 10.74 -21.77
C LYS A 297 -16.93 10.15 -21.91
#